data_4ede91f373dc3fb700b373183dfcc81a
#
_entry.id   4ede91f373dc3fb700b373183dfcc81a
#
_cell.length_a   1.000
_cell.length_b   1.000
_cell.length_c   1.000
_cell.angle_alpha   90.00
_cell.angle_beta   90.00
_cell.angle_gamma   90.00
#
_symmetry.space_group_name_H-M   'P 1'
#
loop_
_entity.id
_entity.type
_entity.pdbx_description
1 polymer ?
#
loop_
_entity_poly.entity_id
_entity_poly.type
_entity_poly.pdbx_seq_one_letter_code
_entity_poly.pdbx_strand_id
1 'polypeptide(L)'
;THYYVNDAGRQIATFTWAYETFDESDLTEPERDRADYDLVRYYRKGNDFLDAGDEAAVAEAEAEIAGIMQGLEAGDEETFERVSTVVDGVLDGMRASLERLPATFDRFVKETEFIRNGAADDVVDRLKESGHAVYDEDAWQLDLSAFGLDKTLVFLRSDGTTLYTTRDLAHHEWKFENYDEAVTVLGEDHKLQAEQLDAALEILGHDTDALRQTFYSWVNLPEGGMSTRKGTGVDLDDLLEESVRRAREEVERRLDSRGRDDDLDDDDLDRIARQVGIGAVRYDIVSKQPTKGITFEWDRALDFEAQSAPYVQYVHARCCGIEGEAAAAGIDPTTDASVLDTDAERALIAEIARFPAVIETAAEDLEPHVVATFVRSFAETFNTFYRECSVLNAESEVAAARLGLVEASRHTVANALDAVGIEAPASM
;
A
#
# COMPACT_ATOMS: atom_id res chain seq x y z
N THR A 1 9.39 -7.83 0.50
CA THR A 1 8.56 -6.81 -0.18
C THR A 1 9.42 -5.72 -0.77
N HIS A 2 9.21 -5.41 -2.07
CA HIS A 2 9.99 -4.39 -2.77
C HIS A 2 9.08 -3.25 -3.24
N TYR A 3 9.60 -2.04 -3.19
CA TYR A 3 9.03 -0.88 -3.85
C TYR A 3 9.86 -0.57 -5.10
N TYR A 4 9.24 -0.59 -6.29
CA TYR A 4 9.92 -0.24 -7.54
C TYR A 4 9.87 1.28 -7.75
N VAL A 5 11.04 1.89 -7.86
CA VAL A 5 11.21 3.34 -7.95
C VAL A 5 11.48 3.73 -9.39
N ASN A 6 10.56 4.43 -10.03
CA ASN A 6 10.72 4.97 -11.37
C ASN A 6 11.59 6.24 -11.33
N ASP A 7 12.89 6.07 -11.10
CA ASP A 7 13.87 7.15 -10.98
C ASP A 7 14.56 7.51 -12.31
N ALA A 8 13.96 7.14 -13.43
CA ALA A 8 14.42 7.47 -14.77
C ALA A 8 13.30 8.07 -15.64
N GLY A 9 13.67 8.60 -16.80
CA GLY A 9 12.74 9.15 -17.78
C GLY A 9 12.44 10.64 -17.61
N ARG A 10 11.54 11.14 -18.48
CA ARG A 10 11.30 12.58 -18.62
C ARG A 10 10.84 13.28 -17.33
N GLN A 11 9.98 12.66 -16.55
CA GLN A 11 9.45 13.27 -15.33
C GLN A 11 10.57 13.57 -14.32
N ILE A 12 11.46 12.62 -14.12
CA ILE A 12 12.60 12.76 -13.21
C ILE A 12 13.64 13.74 -13.79
N ALA A 13 13.90 13.68 -15.09
CA ALA A 13 14.78 14.64 -15.75
C ALA A 13 14.25 16.09 -15.63
N THR A 14 12.94 16.29 -15.80
CA THR A 14 12.29 17.60 -15.58
C THR A 14 12.44 18.05 -14.13
N PHE A 15 12.30 17.16 -13.18
CA PHE A 15 12.44 17.49 -11.77
C PHE A 15 13.89 17.89 -11.43
N THR A 16 14.86 17.11 -11.90
CA THR A 16 16.28 17.39 -11.69
C THR A 16 16.66 18.72 -12.32
N TRP A 17 16.25 18.98 -13.57
CA TRP A 17 16.44 20.26 -14.25
C TRP A 17 15.84 21.42 -13.44
N ALA A 18 14.63 21.28 -12.97
CA ALA A 18 13.95 22.33 -12.22
C ALA A 18 14.65 22.64 -10.88
N TYR A 19 15.13 21.61 -10.18
CA TYR A 19 15.89 21.74 -8.95
C TYR A 19 17.22 22.51 -9.14
N GLU A 20 17.88 22.33 -10.29
CA GLU A 20 19.13 22.99 -10.62
C GLU A 20 18.97 24.40 -11.20
N THR A 21 17.77 24.71 -11.75
CA THR A 21 17.50 25.96 -12.49
C THR A 21 16.91 27.05 -11.61
N PHE A 22 15.99 26.69 -10.70
CA PHE A 22 15.27 27.68 -9.89
C PHE A 22 15.92 27.89 -8.53
N ASP A 23 15.96 29.15 -8.09
CA ASP A 23 16.37 29.51 -6.73
C ASP A 23 15.18 29.37 -5.76
N GLU A 24 15.45 29.16 -4.48
CA GLU A 24 14.43 29.07 -3.44
C GLU A 24 13.49 30.31 -3.39
N SER A 25 14.03 31.47 -3.74
CA SER A 25 13.26 32.73 -3.83
C SER A 25 12.18 32.74 -4.93
N ASP A 26 12.23 31.80 -5.88
CA ASP A 26 11.28 31.65 -6.98
C ASP A 26 10.10 30.74 -6.62
N LEU A 27 10.17 30.12 -5.43
CA LEU A 27 9.25 29.07 -4.98
C LEU A 27 8.26 29.61 -3.93
N THR A 28 7.15 28.91 -3.81
CA THR A 28 6.22 29.11 -2.68
C THR A 28 6.79 28.48 -1.41
N GLU A 29 6.31 28.90 -0.23
CA GLU A 29 6.66 28.22 1.02
C GLU A 29 6.27 26.75 0.99
N PRO A 30 7.05 25.84 1.61
CA PRO A 30 6.71 24.43 1.66
C PRO A 30 5.49 24.20 2.57
N GLU A 31 4.65 23.24 2.23
CA GLU A 31 3.47 22.88 3.02
C GLU A 31 3.84 22.26 4.38
N ARG A 32 5.02 21.62 4.45
CA ARG A 32 5.58 20.97 5.65
C ARG A 32 7.09 21.14 5.69
N ASP A 33 7.67 21.16 6.89
CA ASP A 33 9.12 21.16 7.12
C ASP A 33 9.69 19.75 6.94
N ARG A 34 9.75 19.29 5.68
CA ARG A 34 10.32 18.00 5.28
C ARG A 34 10.81 18.08 3.84
N ALA A 35 11.93 17.39 3.54
CA ALA A 35 12.65 17.50 2.29
C ALA A 35 11.81 17.21 1.02
N ASP A 36 10.91 16.25 1.04
CA ASP A 36 10.03 15.93 -0.09
C ASP A 36 9.03 17.05 -0.40
N TYR A 37 8.48 17.71 0.64
CA TYR A 37 7.63 18.89 0.46
C TYR A 37 8.40 20.09 -0.05
N ASP A 38 9.66 20.22 0.35
CA ASP A 38 10.55 21.26 -0.17
C ASP A 38 10.88 21.00 -1.65
N LEU A 39 11.28 19.77 -1.99
CA LEU A 39 11.68 19.40 -3.34
C LEU A 39 10.52 19.48 -4.34
N VAL A 40 9.31 19.05 -3.99
CA VAL A 40 8.15 19.05 -4.90
C VAL A 40 7.80 20.44 -5.42
N ARG A 41 8.16 21.52 -4.70
CA ARG A 41 7.95 22.91 -5.14
C ARG A 41 8.73 23.19 -6.43
N TYR A 42 9.97 22.71 -6.52
CA TYR A 42 10.79 22.81 -7.74
C TYR A 42 10.13 22.10 -8.92
N TYR A 43 9.62 20.89 -8.70
CA TYR A 43 8.91 20.13 -9.73
C TYR A 43 7.65 20.85 -10.23
N ARG A 44 6.84 21.40 -9.33
CA ARG A 44 5.66 22.21 -9.67
C ARG A 44 6.08 23.46 -10.47
N LYS A 45 7.10 24.17 -10.01
CA LYS A 45 7.65 25.35 -10.70
C LYS A 45 8.17 25.05 -12.09
N GLY A 46 8.88 23.93 -12.26
CA GLY A 46 9.36 23.46 -13.55
C GLY A 46 8.26 23.16 -14.53
N ASN A 47 7.20 22.46 -14.10
CA ASN A 47 6.05 22.20 -14.95
C ASN A 47 5.29 23.50 -15.32
N ASP A 48 5.07 24.40 -14.37
CA ASP A 48 4.45 25.72 -14.65
C ASP A 48 5.27 26.51 -15.69
N PHE A 49 6.59 26.44 -15.61
CA PHE A 49 7.49 27.11 -16.58
C PHE A 49 7.36 26.48 -17.98
N LEU A 50 7.34 25.15 -18.07
CA LEU A 50 7.19 24.44 -19.34
C LEU A 50 5.81 24.65 -19.99
N ASP A 51 4.76 24.82 -19.19
CA ASP A 51 3.41 25.05 -19.67
C ASP A 51 3.12 26.49 -20.09
N ALA A 52 3.77 27.50 -19.47
CA ALA A 52 3.43 28.92 -19.63
C ALA A 52 4.64 29.82 -19.98
N GLY A 53 5.84 29.25 -20.15
CA GLY A 53 7.04 30.00 -20.43
C GLY A 53 7.14 30.57 -21.85
N ASP A 54 8.15 31.40 -22.08
CA ASP A 54 8.50 31.88 -23.42
C ASP A 54 8.99 30.70 -24.29
N GLU A 55 8.54 30.63 -25.56
CA GLU A 55 8.80 29.50 -26.46
C GLU A 55 10.31 29.20 -26.63
N ALA A 56 11.15 30.21 -26.68
CA ALA A 56 12.61 30.02 -26.78
C ALA A 56 13.22 29.49 -25.50
N ALA A 57 12.79 29.99 -24.34
CA ALA A 57 13.25 29.51 -23.03
C ALA A 57 12.76 28.07 -22.73
N VAL A 58 11.54 27.76 -23.12
CA VAL A 58 11.00 26.38 -23.03
C VAL A 58 11.80 25.42 -23.92
N ALA A 59 12.16 25.82 -25.15
CA ALA A 59 12.98 24.99 -26.04
C ALA A 59 14.38 24.73 -25.48
N GLU A 60 14.98 25.70 -24.78
CA GLU A 60 16.26 25.53 -24.08
C GLU A 60 16.12 24.53 -22.91
N ALA A 61 15.09 24.71 -22.08
CA ALA A 61 14.79 23.79 -20.97
C ALA A 61 14.55 22.35 -21.46
N GLU A 62 13.80 22.18 -22.56
CA GLU A 62 13.55 20.86 -23.16
C GLU A 62 14.85 20.21 -23.65
N ALA A 63 15.79 20.99 -24.19
CA ALA A 63 17.09 20.46 -24.60
C ALA A 63 17.95 20.01 -23.40
N GLU A 64 17.91 20.75 -22.28
CA GLU A 64 18.59 20.36 -21.04
C GLU A 64 17.98 19.11 -20.42
N ILE A 65 16.65 19.03 -20.34
CA ILE A 65 15.89 17.85 -19.89
C ILE A 65 16.25 16.62 -20.73
N ALA A 66 16.27 16.77 -22.07
CA ALA A 66 16.69 15.71 -22.97
C ALA A 66 18.15 15.29 -22.74
N GLY A 67 19.03 16.25 -22.42
CA GLY A 67 20.43 15.99 -22.05
C GLY A 67 20.56 15.13 -20.79
N ILE A 68 19.74 15.37 -19.75
CA ILE A 68 19.69 14.55 -18.54
C ILE A 68 19.24 13.12 -18.88
N MET A 69 18.19 12.97 -19.67
CA MET A 69 17.70 11.65 -20.11
C MET A 69 18.78 10.87 -20.85
N GLN A 70 19.47 11.53 -21.80
CA GLN A 70 20.56 10.91 -22.57
C GLN A 70 21.77 10.56 -21.70
N GLY A 71 22.09 11.39 -20.70
CA GLY A 71 23.15 11.12 -19.74
C GLY A 71 22.87 9.85 -18.92
N LEU A 72 21.64 9.68 -18.44
CA LEU A 72 21.21 8.44 -17.74
C LEU A 72 21.38 7.21 -18.65
N GLU A 73 20.87 7.26 -19.89
CA GLU A 73 20.96 6.14 -20.83
C GLU A 73 22.41 5.84 -21.25
N ALA A 74 23.27 6.85 -21.28
CA ALA A 74 24.70 6.69 -21.56
C ALA A 74 25.52 6.14 -20.36
N GLY A 75 24.88 5.96 -19.21
CA GLY A 75 25.59 5.50 -18.00
C GLY A 75 26.48 6.55 -17.37
N ASP A 76 26.20 7.86 -17.59
CA ASP A 76 27.03 8.96 -17.06
C ASP A 76 26.85 9.12 -15.54
N GLU A 77 27.89 8.83 -14.79
CA GLU A 77 27.88 8.86 -13.31
C GLU A 77 27.54 10.26 -12.74
N GLU A 78 27.97 11.34 -13.38
CA GLU A 78 27.63 12.70 -12.93
C GLU A 78 26.12 12.95 -13.05
N THR A 79 25.50 12.48 -14.13
CA THR A 79 24.05 12.56 -14.32
C THR A 79 23.30 11.69 -13.30
N PHE A 80 23.78 10.49 -12.98
CA PHE A 80 23.19 9.67 -11.92
C PHE A 80 23.27 10.34 -10.55
N GLU A 81 24.39 10.97 -10.19
CA GLU A 81 24.52 11.69 -8.91
C GLU A 81 23.53 12.87 -8.82
N ARG A 82 23.36 13.64 -9.90
CA ARG A 82 22.39 14.75 -9.98
C ARG A 82 20.96 14.26 -9.75
N VAL A 83 20.55 13.22 -10.46
CA VAL A 83 19.23 12.59 -10.35
C VAL A 83 19.01 11.99 -8.95
N SER A 84 20.01 11.28 -8.42
CA SER A 84 19.92 10.67 -7.08
C SER A 84 19.70 11.72 -5.99
N THR A 85 20.30 12.91 -6.10
CA THR A 85 20.12 13.99 -5.13
C THR A 85 18.66 14.35 -4.94
N VAL A 86 17.90 14.46 -6.03
CA VAL A 86 16.46 14.79 -6.00
C VAL A 86 15.62 13.58 -5.58
N VAL A 87 15.89 12.41 -6.18
CA VAL A 87 15.12 11.20 -5.95
C VAL A 87 15.23 10.71 -4.51
N ASP A 88 16.45 10.69 -3.94
CA ASP A 88 16.66 10.20 -2.58
C ASP A 88 15.98 11.10 -1.54
N GLY A 89 16.00 12.42 -1.73
CA GLY A 89 15.29 13.35 -0.86
C GLY A 89 13.76 13.14 -0.86
N VAL A 90 13.19 12.84 -2.03
CA VAL A 90 11.76 12.49 -2.14
C VAL A 90 11.46 11.13 -1.51
N LEU A 91 12.33 10.13 -1.75
CA LEU A 91 12.16 8.79 -1.19
C LEU A 91 12.21 8.78 0.33
N ASP A 92 13.06 9.57 0.94
CA ASP A 92 13.14 9.68 2.40
C ASP A 92 11.82 10.22 3.00
N GLY A 93 11.19 11.20 2.36
CA GLY A 93 9.88 11.68 2.73
C GLY A 93 8.79 10.63 2.52
N MET A 94 8.79 9.93 1.38
CA MET A 94 7.84 8.84 1.12
C MET A 94 7.96 7.72 2.16
N ARG A 95 9.18 7.32 2.54
CA ARG A 95 9.41 6.32 3.60
C ARG A 95 8.81 6.75 4.92
N ALA A 96 9.02 8.01 5.32
CA ALA A 96 8.46 8.56 6.54
C ALA A 96 6.91 8.51 6.56
N SER A 97 6.25 8.81 5.43
CA SER A 97 4.79 8.70 5.31
C SER A 97 4.32 7.24 5.33
N LEU A 98 5.03 6.33 4.66
CA LEU A 98 4.72 4.90 4.62
C LEU A 98 4.89 4.23 6.00
N GLU A 99 5.90 4.64 6.79
CA GLU A 99 6.08 4.17 8.17
C GLU A 99 4.91 4.57 9.07
N ARG A 100 4.30 5.75 8.85
CA ARG A 100 3.08 6.16 9.56
C ARG A 100 1.88 5.27 9.23
N LEU A 101 1.82 4.74 8.01
CA LEU A 101 0.77 3.82 7.55
C LEU A 101 1.07 2.35 7.87
N PRO A 102 1.99 1.95 8.69
CA PRO A 102 2.74 0.69 8.82
C PRO A 102 2.86 -0.11 7.50
N ALA A 103 3.31 0.57 6.43
CA ALA A 103 3.62 -0.07 5.16
C ALA A 103 5.15 -0.15 4.99
N THR A 104 5.71 -1.32 5.25
CA THR A 104 7.16 -1.53 5.24
C THR A 104 7.62 -2.24 3.98
N PHE A 105 8.80 -1.86 3.48
CA PHE A 105 9.45 -2.46 2.33
C PHE A 105 10.87 -2.87 2.71
N ASP A 106 11.26 -4.08 2.30
CA ASP A 106 12.61 -4.58 2.53
C ASP A 106 13.63 -3.90 1.63
N ARG A 107 13.20 -3.46 0.44
CA ARG A 107 14.06 -2.81 -0.55
C ARG A 107 13.29 -1.80 -1.41
N PHE A 108 13.94 -0.69 -1.72
CA PHE A 108 13.55 0.24 -2.77
C PHE A 108 14.46 -0.01 -3.97
N VAL A 109 13.89 -0.62 -5.02
CA VAL A 109 14.61 -1.00 -6.24
C VAL A 109 14.50 0.13 -7.24
N LYS A 110 15.62 0.78 -7.55
CA LYS A 110 15.66 1.88 -8.51
C LYS A 110 15.74 1.37 -9.95
N GLU A 111 14.97 1.97 -10.84
CA GLU A 111 14.98 1.68 -12.28
C GLU A 111 16.35 1.92 -12.90
N THR A 112 17.05 2.95 -12.42
CA THR A 112 18.43 3.29 -12.84
C THR A 112 19.45 2.21 -12.51
N GLU A 113 19.19 1.28 -11.58
CA GLU A 113 20.09 0.14 -11.30
C GLU A 113 20.25 -0.74 -12.56
N PHE A 114 19.18 -0.93 -13.34
CA PHE A 114 19.16 -1.76 -14.54
C PHE A 114 19.76 -1.08 -15.78
N ILE A 115 19.85 0.25 -15.76
CA ILE A 115 20.65 1.01 -16.75
C ILE A 115 22.14 0.88 -16.41
N ARG A 116 22.51 1.19 -15.15
CA ARG A 116 23.90 1.21 -14.71
C ARG A 116 24.61 -0.12 -14.81
N ASN A 117 23.90 -1.24 -14.57
CA ASN A 117 24.48 -2.57 -14.66
C ASN A 117 24.44 -3.19 -16.07
N GLY A 118 23.84 -2.49 -17.06
CA GLY A 118 23.73 -2.93 -18.45
C GLY A 118 22.62 -3.94 -18.71
N ALA A 119 21.80 -4.28 -17.72
CA ALA A 119 20.74 -5.28 -17.89
C ALA A 119 19.66 -4.82 -18.90
N ALA A 120 19.34 -3.53 -18.93
CA ALA A 120 18.41 -2.98 -19.91
C ALA A 120 18.94 -3.11 -21.34
N ASP A 121 20.23 -2.87 -21.57
CA ASP A 121 20.87 -3.02 -22.88
C ASP A 121 20.88 -4.48 -23.33
N ASP A 122 21.16 -5.42 -22.41
CA ASP A 122 21.13 -6.86 -22.71
C ASP A 122 19.72 -7.31 -23.12
N VAL A 123 18.68 -6.83 -22.43
CA VAL A 123 17.28 -7.06 -22.80
C VAL A 123 17.00 -6.52 -24.21
N VAL A 124 17.41 -5.30 -24.52
CA VAL A 124 17.24 -4.70 -25.87
C VAL A 124 17.88 -5.55 -26.94
N ASP A 125 19.10 -6.01 -26.76
CA ASP A 125 19.83 -6.80 -27.76
C ASP A 125 19.14 -8.16 -27.99
N ARG A 126 18.74 -8.86 -26.93
CA ARG A 126 17.99 -10.14 -27.04
C ARG A 126 16.62 -9.96 -27.66
N LEU A 127 15.91 -8.88 -27.36
CA LEU A 127 14.62 -8.58 -28.02
C LEU A 127 14.79 -8.32 -29.52
N LYS A 128 15.82 -7.57 -29.94
CA LYS A 128 16.14 -7.37 -31.37
C LYS A 128 16.42 -8.69 -32.11
N GLU A 129 17.02 -9.65 -31.44
CA GLU A 129 17.37 -10.96 -31.99
C GLU A 129 16.21 -11.98 -31.94
N SER A 130 15.11 -11.70 -31.23
CA SER A 130 14.03 -12.64 -30.92
C SER A 130 13.18 -13.09 -32.13
N GLY A 131 13.27 -12.43 -33.26
CA GLY A 131 12.40 -12.68 -34.43
C GLY A 131 10.99 -12.06 -34.32
N HIS A 132 10.65 -11.47 -33.18
CA HIS A 132 9.42 -10.70 -32.97
C HIS A 132 9.64 -9.18 -33.05
N ALA A 133 10.89 -8.74 -33.15
CA ALA A 133 11.25 -7.34 -33.24
C ALA A 133 11.00 -6.76 -34.62
N VAL A 134 10.37 -5.61 -34.70
CA VAL A 134 10.10 -4.82 -35.91
C VAL A 134 10.59 -3.40 -35.66
N TYR A 135 11.21 -2.79 -36.68
CA TYR A 135 11.53 -1.36 -36.67
C TYR A 135 10.45 -0.63 -37.46
N ASP A 136 9.60 0.13 -36.79
CA ASP A 136 8.51 0.89 -37.39
C ASP A 136 8.29 2.20 -36.65
N GLU A 137 7.78 3.23 -37.32
CA GLU A 137 7.51 4.56 -36.72
C GLU A 137 8.71 5.12 -35.93
N ASP A 138 9.92 4.96 -36.42
CA ASP A 138 11.17 5.39 -35.80
C ASP A 138 11.43 4.79 -34.38
N ALA A 139 10.96 3.57 -34.14
CA ALA A 139 11.18 2.85 -32.90
C ALA A 139 11.31 1.33 -33.12
N TRP A 140 12.02 0.65 -32.23
CA TRP A 140 11.99 -0.80 -32.14
C TRP A 140 10.80 -1.25 -31.30
N GLN A 141 10.01 -2.15 -31.83
CA GLN A 141 8.78 -2.66 -31.25
C GLN A 141 8.74 -4.18 -31.33
N LEU A 142 8.03 -4.82 -30.40
CA LEU A 142 7.68 -6.24 -30.49
C LEU A 142 6.30 -6.41 -31.12
N ASP A 143 6.21 -7.27 -32.14
CA ASP A 143 4.93 -7.79 -32.64
C ASP A 143 4.47 -8.91 -31.69
N LEU A 144 3.41 -8.63 -30.97
CA LEU A 144 2.82 -9.52 -29.95
C LEU A 144 1.55 -10.24 -30.48
N SER A 145 1.30 -10.21 -31.79
CA SER A 145 0.11 -10.84 -32.40
C SER A 145 0.05 -12.35 -32.15
N ALA A 146 1.19 -13.02 -32.06
CA ALA A 146 1.29 -14.46 -31.72
C ALA A 146 0.79 -14.79 -30.30
N PHE A 147 0.76 -13.78 -29.40
CA PHE A 147 0.27 -13.84 -28.03
C PHE A 147 -1.16 -13.32 -27.88
N GLY A 148 -1.83 -13.01 -29.00
CA GLY A 148 -3.22 -12.51 -29.02
C GLY A 148 -3.35 -11.02 -28.68
N LEU A 149 -2.26 -10.26 -28.72
CA LEU A 149 -2.24 -8.83 -28.46
C LEU A 149 -2.15 -8.04 -29.77
N ASP A 150 -3.14 -7.18 -30.02
CA ASP A 150 -3.19 -6.36 -31.25
C ASP A 150 -2.21 -5.17 -31.22
N LYS A 151 -1.77 -4.76 -30.03
CA LYS A 151 -0.85 -3.63 -29.85
C LYS A 151 0.58 -4.11 -29.71
N THR A 152 1.48 -3.48 -30.45
CA THR A 152 2.92 -3.66 -30.30
C THR A 152 3.44 -3.07 -29.00
N LEU A 153 4.56 -3.60 -28.50
CA LEU A 153 5.29 -3.06 -27.36
C LEU A 153 6.53 -2.32 -27.86
N VAL A 154 6.57 -1.00 -27.72
CA VAL A 154 7.78 -0.23 -28.02
C VAL A 154 8.79 -0.44 -26.89
N PHE A 155 10.02 -0.83 -27.24
CA PHE A 155 11.08 -1.08 -26.27
C PHE A 155 12.32 -0.20 -26.43
N LEU A 156 12.53 0.42 -27.62
CA LEU A 156 13.66 1.32 -27.87
C LEU A 156 13.28 2.39 -28.90
N ARG A 157 13.55 3.65 -28.58
CA ARG A 157 13.34 4.78 -29.50
C ARG A 157 14.48 4.95 -30.50
N SER A 158 14.26 5.75 -31.56
CA SER A 158 15.27 6.04 -32.59
C SER A 158 16.49 6.80 -32.04
N ASP A 159 16.33 7.55 -30.97
CA ASP A 159 17.42 8.28 -30.31
C ASP A 159 18.26 7.40 -29.36
N GLY A 160 17.94 6.11 -29.27
CA GLY A 160 18.63 5.13 -28.42
C GLY A 160 18.13 5.11 -26.97
N THR A 161 17.11 5.88 -26.62
CA THR A 161 16.54 5.84 -25.28
C THR A 161 15.61 4.64 -25.10
N THR A 162 15.80 3.88 -24.00
CA THR A 162 14.92 2.79 -23.61
C THR A 162 13.62 3.33 -23.04
N LEU A 163 12.55 2.53 -23.07
CA LEU A 163 11.31 2.86 -22.38
C LEU A 163 11.33 2.23 -20.98
N TYR A 164 10.47 2.74 -20.09
CA TYR A 164 10.28 2.16 -18.76
C TYR A 164 9.94 0.67 -18.81
N THR A 165 9.23 0.20 -19.86
CA THR A 165 8.91 -1.21 -20.08
C THR A 165 10.14 -2.08 -20.27
N THR A 166 11.18 -1.58 -20.93
CA THR A 166 12.45 -2.30 -21.13
C THR A 166 13.20 -2.50 -19.83
N ARG A 167 13.24 -1.45 -18.99
CA ARG A 167 13.87 -1.50 -17.67
C ARG A 167 13.05 -2.37 -16.70
N ASP A 168 11.72 -2.38 -16.84
CA ASP A 168 10.83 -3.27 -16.10
C ASP A 168 11.02 -4.74 -16.51
N LEU A 169 11.27 -5.03 -17.79
CA LEU A 169 11.69 -6.37 -18.23
C LEU A 169 12.99 -6.82 -17.54
N ALA A 170 14.01 -5.98 -17.51
CA ALA A 170 15.26 -6.27 -16.82
C ALA A 170 15.05 -6.49 -15.29
N HIS A 171 14.16 -5.72 -14.67
CA HIS A 171 13.76 -5.93 -13.28
C HIS A 171 13.05 -7.26 -13.07
N HIS A 172 12.19 -7.69 -14.00
CA HIS A 172 11.51 -8.98 -13.90
C HIS A 172 12.47 -10.16 -14.10
N GLU A 173 13.44 -10.04 -15.01
CA GLU A 173 14.53 -11.04 -15.12
C GLU A 173 15.30 -11.14 -13.81
N TRP A 174 15.65 -10.02 -13.20
CA TRP A 174 16.27 -10.00 -11.88
C TRP A 174 15.38 -10.67 -10.81
N LYS A 175 14.03 -10.50 -10.86
CA LYS A 175 13.13 -11.22 -9.94
C LYS A 175 13.22 -12.74 -10.13
N PHE A 176 13.17 -13.25 -11.38
CA PHE A 176 13.28 -14.68 -11.66
C PHE A 176 14.62 -15.28 -11.22
N GLU A 177 15.70 -14.50 -11.23
CA GLU A 177 17.01 -14.95 -10.75
C GLU A 177 17.10 -15.05 -9.22
N ASN A 178 16.27 -14.29 -8.49
CA ASN A 178 16.39 -14.13 -7.05
C ASN A 178 15.24 -14.72 -6.25
N TYR A 179 14.10 -15.04 -6.86
CA TYR A 179 12.89 -15.52 -6.20
C TYR A 179 12.20 -16.62 -7.01
N ASP A 180 11.59 -17.58 -6.29
CA ASP A 180 10.83 -18.65 -6.90
C ASP A 180 9.48 -18.18 -7.46
N GLU A 181 8.87 -17.19 -6.82
CA GLU A 181 7.59 -16.57 -7.23
C GLU A 181 7.64 -15.07 -7.00
N ALA A 182 6.97 -14.31 -7.85
CA ALA A 182 6.82 -12.87 -7.72
C ALA A 182 5.35 -12.45 -7.86
N VAL A 183 4.90 -11.53 -6.99
CA VAL A 183 3.59 -10.87 -7.11
C VAL A 183 3.81 -9.39 -7.38
N THR A 184 3.29 -8.89 -8.49
CA THR A 184 3.35 -7.48 -8.85
C THR A 184 1.98 -6.82 -8.65
N VAL A 185 1.94 -5.76 -7.85
CA VAL A 185 0.72 -4.98 -7.55
C VAL A 185 0.69 -3.74 -8.43
N LEU A 186 -0.32 -3.60 -9.28
CA LEU A 186 -0.42 -2.56 -10.31
C LEU A 186 -1.78 -1.85 -10.28
N GLY A 187 -1.81 -0.60 -10.74
CA GLY A 187 -3.07 0.06 -11.08
C GLY A 187 -3.78 -0.62 -12.26
N GLU A 188 -5.10 -0.59 -12.30
CA GLU A 188 -5.89 -1.24 -13.35
C GLU A 188 -5.66 -0.67 -14.76
N ASP A 189 -5.12 0.53 -14.86
CA ASP A 189 -4.69 1.17 -16.10
C ASP A 189 -3.44 0.52 -16.71
N HIS A 190 -2.71 -0.28 -15.96
CA HIS A 190 -1.54 -1.03 -16.39
C HIS A 190 -1.84 -2.46 -16.90
N LYS A 191 -3.11 -2.89 -16.98
CA LYS A 191 -3.45 -4.27 -17.38
C LYS A 191 -2.88 -4.67 -18.73
N LEU A 192 -3.07 -3.84 -19.77
CA LEU A 192 -2.52 -4.11 -21.10
C LEU A 192 -0.99 -4.19 -21.06
N GLN A 193 -0.35 -3.29 -20.32
CA GLN A 193 1.09 -3.26 -20.18
C GLN A 193 1.63 -4.52 -19.49
N ALA A 194 0.91 -5.00 -18.49
CA ALA A 194 1.23 -6.24 -17.80
C ALA A 194 1.14 -7.46 -18.76
N GLU A 195 0.07 -7.56 -19.57
CA GLU A 195 -0.06 -8.60 -20.60
C GLU A 195 1.07 -8.52 -21.65
N GLN A 196 1.47 -7.32 -22.04
CA GLN A 196 2.59 -7.11 -22.97
C GLN A 196 3.93 -7.48 -22.34
N LEU A 197 4.11 -7.22 -21.04
CA LEU A 197 5.30 -7.59 -20.28
C LEU A 197 5.43 -9.11 -20.20
N ASP A 198 4.35 -9.83 -19.87
CA ASP A 198 4.33 -11.28 -19.83
C ASP A 198 4.72 -11.89 -21.16
N ALA A 199 4.12 -11.41 -22.27
CA ALA A 199 4.46 -11.86 -23.62
C ALA A 199 5.93 -11.59 -23.96
N ALA A 200 6.48 -10.44 -23.57
CA ALA A 200 7.88 -10.12 -23.82
C ALA A 200 8.84 -11.00 -22.97
N LEU A 201 8.48 -11.34 -21.75
CA LEU A 201 9.23 -12.27 -20.90
C LEU A 201 9.22 -13.70 -21.48
N GLU A 202 8.10 -14.17 -22.02
CA GLU A 202 8.02 -15.44 -22.73
C GLU A 202 8.90 -15.44 -24.00
N ILE A 203 8.95 -14.35 -24.77
CA ILE A 203 9.84 -14.16 -25.91
C ILE A 203 11.32 -14.25 -25.46
N LEU A 204 11.66 -13.71 -24.31
CA LEU A 204 12.98 -13.79 -23.70
C LEU A 204 13.31 -15.19 -23.13
N GLY A 205 12.33 -16.10 -23.08
CA GLY A 205 12.49 -17.50 -22.70
C GLY A 205 12.21 -17.79 -21.23
N HIS A 206 11.54 -16.88 -20.52
CA HIS A 206 11.15 -17.07 -19.11
C HIS A 206 9.82 -17.80 -18.99
N ASP A 207 9.69 -18.56 -17.89
CA ASP A 207 8.42 -19.15 -17.47
C ASP A 207 7.64 -18.12 -16.64
N THR A 208 6.58 -17.58 -17.21
CA THR A 208 5.77 -16.54 -16.58
C THR A 208 4.74 -17.08 -15.57
N ASP A 209 4.58 -18.41 -15.43
CA ASP A 209 3.72 -19.01 -14.40
C ASP A 209 4.15 -18.63 -12.98
N ALA A 210 5.44 -18.30 -12.79
CA ALA A 210 5.97 -17.80 -11.52
C ALA A 210 5.68 -16.30 -11.23
N LEU A 211 5.11 -15.58 -12.20
CA LEU A 211 4.77 -14.18 -12.08
C LEU A 211 3.26 -14.02 -11.96
N ARG A 212 2.81 -13.55 -10.79
CA ARG A 212 1.41 -13.24 -10.53
C ARG A 212 1.21 -11.73 -10.48
N GLN A 213 0.11 -11.26 -11.00
CA GLN A 213 -0.24 -9.84 -11.02
C GLN A 213 -1.57 -9.62 -10.32
N THR A 214 -1.65 -8.58 -9.50
CA THR A 214 -2.91 -8.12 -8.93
C THR A 214 -3.11 -6.64 -9.23
N PHE A 215 -4.34 -6.27 -9.54
CA PHE A 215 -4.68 -4.92 -9.97
C PHE A 215 -5.61 -4.24 -8.97
N TYR A 216 -5.33 -2.97 -8.68
CA TYR A 216 -6.18 -2.14 -7.85
C TYR A 216 -6.77 -0.98 -8.65
N SER A 217 -7.98 -0.57 -8.28
CA SER A 217 -8.67 0.56 -8.88
C SER A 217 -8.42 1.85 -8.09
N TRP A 218 -8.99 2.94 -8.55
CA TRP A 218 -8.79 4.28 -8.00
C TRP A 218 -9.46 4.46 -6.65
N VAL A 219 -8.76 5.17 -5.74
CA VAL A 219 -9.33 5.73 -4.52
C VAL A 219 -9.63 7.20 -4.77
N ASN A 220 -10.90 7.58 -4.61
CA ASN A 220 -11.37 8.94 -4.80
C ASN A 220 -11.89 9.52 -3.49
N LEU A 221 -11.90 10.84 -3.40
CA LEU A 221 -12.64 11.56 -2.37
C LEU A 221 -14.01 12.01 -2.92
N PRO A 222 -15.00 12.31 -2.05
CA PRO A 222 -16.31 12.78 -2.48
C PRO A 222 -16.25 14.03 -3.37
N GLU A 223 -15.25 14.89 -3.18
CA GLU A 223 -15.05 16.13 -3.92
C GLU A 223 -14.46 15.95 -5.32
N GLY A 224 -14.03 14.74 -5.69
CA GLY A 224 -13.54 14.41 -7.01
C GLY A 224 -12.13 13.81 -7.06
N GLY A 225 -11.65 13.53 -8.29
CA GLY A 225 -10.37 12.85 -8.53
C GLY A 225 -9.15 13.68 -8.17
N MET A 226 -8.13 13.00 -7.65
CA MET A 226 -6.85 13.58 -7.24
C MET A 226 -5.89 13.75 -8.41
N SER A 227 -5.15 14.86 -8.47
CA SER A 227 -4.08 15.09 -9.44
C SER A 227 -2.91 15.86 -8.83
N THR A 228 -1.80 15.18 -8.65
CA THR A 228 -0.55 15.78 -8.13
C THR A 228 -0.05 16.94 -9.00
N ARG A 229 -0.19 16.82 -10.34
CA ARG A 229 0.21 17.89 -11.29
C ARG A 229 -0.62 19.16 -11.12
N LYS A 230 -1.86 19.07 -10.68
CA LYS A 230 -2.78 20.20 -10.52
C LYS A 230 -2.90 20.69 -9.07
N GLY A 231 -2.15 20.08 -8.13
CA GLY A 231 -2.24 20.43 -6.70
C GLY A 231 -3.62 20.14 -6.07
N THR A 232 -4.41 19.23 -6.64
CA THR A 232 -5.73 18.84 -6.14
C THR A 232 -5.72 17.47 -5.46
N GLY A 233 -4.54 16.94 -5.13
CA GLY A 233 -4.39 15.71 -4.36
C GLY A 233 -4.60 15.97 -2.87
N VAL A 234 -5.06 14.95 -2.14
CA VAL A 234 -4.93 14.91 -0.68
C VAL A 234 -3.67 14.14 -0.37
N ASP A 235 -2.74 14.76 0.32
CA ASP A 235 -1.53 14.08 0.74
C ASP A 235 -1.85 12.98 1.74
N LEU A 236 -1.08 11.89 1.69
CA LEU A 236 -1.23 10.79 2.63
C LEU A 236 -1.07 11.26 4.08
N ASP A 237 -0.13 12.16 4.32
CA ASP A 237 0.12 12.72 5.65
C ASP A 237 -1.09 13.48 6.18
N ASP A 238 -1.76 14.31 5.35
CA ASP A 238 -2.97 15.03 5.73
C ASP A 238 -4.13 14.08 6.02
N LEU A 239 -4.28 13.02 5.20
CA LEU A 239 -5.28 12.00 5.42
C LEU A 239 -5.08 11.29 6.77
N LEU A 240 -3.84 10.90 7.08
CA LEU A 240 -3.52 10.21 8.32
C LEU A 240 -3.69 11.12 9.55
N GLU A 241 -3.26 12.38 9.47
CA GLU A 241 -3.42 13.36 10.56
C GLU A 241 -4.89 13.63 10.87
N GLU A 242 -5.69 13.86 9.84
CA GLU A 242 -7.14 14.08 10.00
C GLU A 242 -7.82 12.83 10.57
N SER A 243 -7.40 11.63 10.15
CA SER A 243 -7.94 10.38 10.68
C SER A 243 -7.64 10.20 12.16
N VAL A 244 -6.39 10.44 12.56
CA VAL A 244 -5.97 10.36 13.98
C VAL A 244 -6.69 11.41 14.83
N ARG A 245 -6.81 12.64 14.34
CA ARG A 245 -7.53 13.72 15.03
C ARG A 245 -9.01 13.35 15.29
N ARG A 246 -9.71 12.88 14.26
CA ARG A 246 -11.10 12.44 14.37
C ARG A 246 -11.27 11.23 15.28
N ALA A 247 -10.34 10.28 15.19
CA ALA A 247 -10.34 9.11 16.07
C ALA A 247 -10.17 9.53 17.53
N ARG A 248 -9.28 10.49 17.84
CA ARG A 248 -9.09 11.02 19.19
C ARG A 248 -10.38 11.64 19.73
N GLU A 249 -11.02 12.53 18.97
CA GLU A 249 -12.28 13.16 19.34
C GLU A 249 -13.39 12.13 19.67
N GLU A 250 -13.48 11.08 18.85
CA GLU A 250 -14.49 10.02 19.06
C GLU A 250 -14.17 9.16 20.27
N VAL A 251 -12.90 8.81 20.51
CA VAL A 251 -12.46 8.04 21.70
C VAL A 251 -12.75 8.86 22.98
N GLU A 252 -12.37 10.13 23.05
CA GLU A 252 -12.64 11.03 24.16
C GLU A 252 -14.16 11.14 24.43
N ARG A 253 -14.96 11.34 23.40
CA ARG A 253 -16.43 11.41 23.51
C ARG A 253 -17.04 10.12 24.09
N ARG A 254 -16.48 8.95 23.75
CA ARG A 254 -16.96 7.66 24.27
C ARG A 254 -16.56 7.44 25.71
N LEU A 255 -15.35 7.81 26.10
CA LEU A 255 -14.89 7.74 27.49
C LEU A 255 -15.76 8.62 28.38
N ASP A 256 -16.02 9.87 27.99
CA ASP A 256 -16.91 10.79 28.70
C ASP A 256 -18.31 10.21 28.88
N SER A 257 -18.87 9.59 27.85
CA SER A 257 -20.23 9.03 27.87
C SER A 257 -20.37 7.82 28.81
N ARG A 258 -19.27 7.07 29.06
CA ARG A 258 -19.26 5.89 29.92
C ARG A 258 -19.07 6.24 31.39
N GLY A 259 -18.69 7.48 31.70
CA GLY A 259 -18.43 7.94 33.07
C GLY A 259 -17.31 7.14 33.75
N ARG A 260 -16.44 6.51 32.95
CA ARG A 260 -15.24 5.85 33.42
C ARG A 260 -14.14 6.89 33.56
N ASP A 261 -13.70 7.13 34.79
CA ASP A 261 -12.34 7.59 35.10
C ASP A 261 -11.39 6.41 34.81
N ASP A 262 -11.27 6.01 33.53
CA ASP A 262 -10.17 5.16 33.15
C ASP A 262 -8.92 6.04 33.30
N ASP A 263 -7.94 5.61 34.09
CA ASP A 263 -6.65 6.29 34.31
C ASP A 263 -5.79 6.34 33.02
N LEU A 264 -6.43 6.64 31.86
CA LEU A 264 -5.74 6.83 30.58
C LEU A 264 -5.15 8.24 30.56
N ASP A 265 -3.84 8.30 30.42
CA ASP A 265 -3.15 9.58 30.24
C ASP A 265 -3.21 10.04 28.75
N ASP A 266 -2.70 11.24 28.48
CA ASP A 266 -2.68 11.80 27.13
C ASP A 266 -1.88 10.93 26.14
N ASP A 267 -0.81 10.28 26.58
CA ASP A 267 0.02 9.39 25.76
C ASP A 267 -0.77 8.12 25.36
N ASP A 268 -1.58 7.59 26.27
CA ASP A 268 -2.48 6.46 25.98
C ASP A 268 -3.56 6.86 24.98
N LEU A 269 -4.17 8.03 25.13
CA LEU A 269 -5.17 8.55 24.22
C LEU A 269 -4.59 8.78 22.82
N ASP A 270 -3.39 9.35 22.71
CA ASP A 270 -2.69 9.53 21.44
C ASP A 270 -2.36 8.19 20.77
N ARG A 271 -1.90 7.21 21.54
CA ARG A 271 -1.63 5.86 21.04
C ARG A 271 -2.88 5.19 20.51
N ILE A 272 -3.99 5.22 21.25
CA ILE A 272 -5.28 4.65 20.85
C ILE A 272 -5.79 5.37 19.60
N ALA A 273 -5.78 6.71 19.61
CA ALA A 273 -6.22 7.51 18.49
C ALA A 273 -5.45 7.19 17.18
N ARG A 274 -4.13 7.02 17.30
CA ARG A 274 -3.29 6.60 16.18
C ARG A 274 -3.68 5.21 15.68
N GLN A 275 -3.80 4.21 16.55
CA GLN A 275 -4.16 2.84 16.19
C GLN A 275 -5.54 2.77 15.53
N VAL A 276 -6.51 3.53 16.05
CA VAL A 276 -7.88 3.58 15.54
C VAL A 276 -7.93 4.34 14.21
N GLY A 277 -7.30 5.51 14.13
CA GLY A 277 -7.31 6.36 12.94
C GLY A 277 -6.62 5.70 11.74
N ILE A 278 -5.40 5.20 11.95
CA ILE A 278 -4.66 4.48 10.89
C ILE A 278 -5.41 3.20 10.48
N GLY A 279 -5.91 2.45 11.48
CA GLY A 279 -6.72 1.26 11.22
C GLY A 279 -7.96 1.55 10.38
N ALA A 280 -8.65 2.67 10.62
CA ALA A 280 -9.82 3.08 9.87
C ALA A 280 -9.52 3.34 8.39
N VAL A 281 -8.44 4.07 8.08
CA VAL A 281 -7.99 4.31 6.70
C VAL A 281 -7.64 3.00 6.01
N ARG A 282 -6.81 2.17 6.63
CA ARG A 282 -6.40 0.88 6.04
C ARG A 282 -7.59 -0.04 5.79
N TYR A 283 -8.46 -0.19 6.79
CA TYR A 283 -9.63 -1.09 6.67
C TYR A 283 -10.60 -0.65 5.58
N ASP A 284 -10.89 0.66 5.47
CA ASP A 284 -11.81 1.13 4.42
C ASP A 284 -11.27 0.83 3.02
N ILE A 285 -9.96 0.84 2.83
CA ILE A 285 -9.31 0.47 1.57
C ILE A 285 -9.31 -1.05 1.38
N VAL A 286 -8.71 -1.82 2.33
CA VAL A 286 -8.52 -3.27 2.14
C VAL A 286 -9.80 -4.09 2.25
N SER A 287 -10.88 -3.54 2.79
CA SER A 287 -12.19 -4.22 2.86
C SER A 287 -12.95 -4.28 1.54
N LYS A 288 -12.44 -3.62 0.50
CA LYS A 288 -13.03 -3.61 -0.84
C LYS A 288 -12.27 -4.56 -1.77
N GLN A 289 -12.98 -5.11 -2.75
CA GLN A 289 -12.32 -5.85 -3.83
C GLN A 289 -11.33 -4.90 -4.53
N PRO A 290 -10.08 -5.32 -4.77
CA PRO A 290 -9.05 -4.45 -5.34
C PRO A 290 -9.46 -3.76 -6.65
N THR A 291 -10.19 -4.48 -7.52
CA THR A 291 -10.63 -3.98 -8.84
C THR A 291 -11.82 -3.04 -8.81
N LYS A 292 -12.37 -2.72 -7.64
CA LYS A 292 -13.49 -1.77 -7.51
C LYS A 292 -12.98 -0.41 -7.06
N GLY A 293 -13.36 0.65 -7.80
CA GLY A 293 -13.11 2.02 -7.38
C GLY A 293 -13.69 2.32 -6.01
N ILE A 294 -12.92 3.01 -5.18
CA ILE A 294 -13.27 3.36 -3.80
C ILE A 294 -13.56 4.86 -3.74
N THR A 295 -14.66 5.23 -3.08
CA THR A 295 -14.85 6.59 -2.57
C THR A 295 -14.67 6.54 -1.05
N PHE A 296 -13.63 7.21 -0.55
CA PHE A 296 -13.32 7.27 0.87
C PHE A 296 -14.25 8.26 1.57
N GLU A 297 -14.93 7.81 2.61
CA GLU A 297 -15.88 8.63 3.40
C GLU A 297 -15.55 8.52 4.89
N TRP A 298 -15.27 9.67 5.53
CA TRP A 298 -14.88 9.76 6.93
C TRP A 298 -15.87 9.11 7.90
N ASP A 299 -17.16 9.41 7.74
CA ASP A 299 -18.20 8.92 8.65
C ASP A 299 -18.32 7.40 8.64
N ARG A 300 -18.05 6.78 7.48
CA ARG A 300 -18.04 5.33 7.34
C ARG A 300 -16.75 4.70 7.88
N ALA A 301 -15.61 5.30 7.58
CA ALA A 301 -14.32 4.74 7.97
C ALA A 301 -14.13 4.71 9.50
N LEU A 302 -14.66 5.72 10.20
CA LEU A 302 -14.57 5.88 11.65
C LEU A 302 -15.86 5.46 12.41
N ASP A 303 -16.76 4.72 11.79
CA ASP A 303 -17.97 4.21 12.45
C ASP A 303 -17.63 3.05 13.41
N PHE A 304 -17.80 3.26 14.70
CA PHE A 304 -17.58 2.24 15.75
C PHE A 304 -18.74 1.22 15.87
N GLU A 305 -19.84 1.45 15.19
CA GLU A 305 -21.05 0.62 15.35
C GLU A 305 -21.16 -0.50 14.30
N ALA A 306 -20.60 -0.29 13.08
CA ALA A 306 -20.67 -1.29 12.02
C ALA A 306 -19.64 -1.08 10.90
N GLN A 307 -19.12 -2.19 10.36
CA GLN A 307 -18.39 -2.30 9.10
C GLN A 307 -17.06 -1.50 9.00
N SER A 308 -16.44 -1.18 10.11
CA SER A 308 -15.22 -0.39 10.20
C SER A 308 -14.13 -1.09 11.03
N ALA A 309 -12.89 -0.59 10.95
CA ALA A 309 -11.81 -1.08 11.80
C ALA A 309 -12.11 -0.89 13.30
N PRO A 310 -12.56 0.28 13.78
CA PRO A 310 -12.88 0.48 15.20
C PRO A 310 -13.86 -0.55 15.76
N TYR A 311 -14.85 -0.97 14.98
CA TYR A 311 -15.80 -2.01 15.39
C TYR A 311 -15.10 -3.35 15.67
N VAL A 312 -14.16 -3.73 14.83
CA VAL A 312 -13.39 -4.98 14.99
C VAL A 312 -12.33 -4.85 16.07
N GLN A 313 -11.60 -3.74 16.09
CA GLN A 313 -10.58 -3.44 17.11
C GLN A 313 -11.18 -3.47 18.53
N TYR A 314 -12.42 -3.00 18.66
CA TYR A 314 -13.13 -3.04 19.93
C TYR A 314 -13.38 -4.47 20.46
N VAL A 315 -13.52 -5.46 19.58
CA VAL A 315 -13.60 -6.89 20.02
C VAL A 315 -12.31 -7.32 20.67
N HIS A 316 -11.15 -6.96 20.12
CA HIS A 316 -9.85 -7.26 20.71
C HIS A 316 -9.68 -6.59 22.08
N ALA A 317 -9.96 -5.30 22.19
CA ALA A 317 -9.89 -4.56 23.45
C ALA A 317 -10.83 -5.15 24.53
N ARG A 318 -12.03 -5.58 24.11
CA ARG A 318 -13.00 -6.27 25.00
C ARG A 318 -12.46 -7.61 25.51
N CYS A 319 -11.82 -8.40 24.64
CA CYS A 319 -11.17 -9.64 25.07
C CYS A 319 -10.10 -9.37 26.12
N CYS A 320 -9.23 -8.38 25.89
CA CYS A 320 -8.19 -7.97 26.87
C CYS A 320 -8.80 -7.55 28.21
N GLY A 321 -9.91 -6.79 28.20
CA GLY A 321 -10.62 -6.39 29.41
C GLY A 321 -11.16 -7.60 30.20
N ILE A 322 -11.81 -8.57 29.52
CA ILE A 322 -12.31 -9.79 30.15
C ILE A 322 -11.17 -10.61 30.76
N GLU A 323 -10.05 -10.78 30.06
CA GLU A 323 -8.87 -11.48 30.56
C GLU A 323 -8.29 -10.80 31.81
N GLY A 324 -8.21 -9.45 31.81
CA GLY A 324 -7.77 -8.68 32.97
C GLY A 324 -8.68 -8.85 34.19
N GLU A 325 -9.99 -8.79 34.02
CA GLU A 325 -10.97 -9.03 35.09
C GLU A 325 -10.92 -10.50 35.59
N ALA A 326 -10.75 -11.49 34.70
CA ALA A 326 -10.59 -12.89 35.03
C ALA A 326 -9.35 -13.14 35.89
N ALA A 327 -8.20 -12.54 35.49
CA ALA A 327 -6.96 -12.63 36.24
C ALA A 327 -7.11 -12.04 37.66
N ALA A 328 -7.78 -10.90 37.80
CA ALA A 328 -8.09 -10.28 39.08
C ALA A 328 -9.03 -11.15 39.93
N ALA A 329 -9.90 -11.92 39.33
CA ALA A 329 -10.81 -12.88 39.97
C ALA A 329 -10.17 -14.25 40.24
N GLY A 330 -8.93 -14.51 39.77
CA GLY A 330 -8.26 -15.81 39.89
C GLY A 330 -8.86 -16.94 39.06
N ILE A 331 -9.44 -16.59 37.89
CA ILE A 331 -9.99 -17.56 36.94
C ILE A 331 -8.93 -17.79 35.86
N ASP A 332 -8.47 -19.04 35.73
CA ASP A 332 -7.53 -19.45 34.70
C ASP A 332 -8.30 -20.01 33.47
N PRO A 333 -7.88 -19.74 32.24
CA PRO A 333 -8.50 -20.30 31.04
C PRO A 333 -8.20 -21.80 30.90
N THR A 334 -9.11 -22.53 30.24
CA THR A 334 -8.89 -23.91 29.84
C THR A 334 -9.18 -24.13 28.36
N THR A 335 -8.47 -25.08 27.75
CA THR A 335 -8.74 -25.53 26.37
C THR A 335 -9.80 -26.65 26.31
N ASP A 336 -10.31 -27.11 27.45
CA ASP A 336 -11.38 -28.10 27.50
C ASP A 336 -12.73 -27.45 27.18
N ALA A 337 -13.17 -27.59 25.94
CA ALA A 337 -14.44 -27.06 25.43
C ALA A 337 -15.64 -28.01 25.66
N SER A 338 -15.47 -29.13 26.39
CA SER A 338 -16.53 -30.17 26.53
C SER A 338 -17.76 -29.67 27.27
N VAL A 339 -17.65 -28.60 28.04
CA VAL A 339 -18.76 -27.98 28.79
C VAL A 339 -19.45 -26.83 28.04
N LEU A 340 -18.99 -26.50 26.84
CA LEU A 340 -19.55 -25.45 26.00
C LEU A 340 -20.67 -26.05 25.11
N ASP A 341 -21.91 -25.67 25.36
CA ASP A 341 -23.06 -26.30 24.73
C ASP A 341 -24.07 -25.34 24.09
N THR A 342 -23.91 -24.05 24.22
CA THR A 342 -24.79 -23.05 23.62
C THR A 342 -24.51 -22.87 22.12
N ASP A 343 -25.52 -22.43 21.37
CA ASP A 343 -25.37 -22.16 19.94
C ASP A 343 -24.37 -21.02 19.66
N ALA A 344 -24.32 -20.01 20.54
CA ALA A 344 -23.38 -18.89 20.44
C ALA A 344 -21.91 -19.33 20.62
N GLU A 345 -21.64 -20.22 21.59
CA GLU A 345 -20.31 -20.82 21.80
C GLU A 345 -19.88 -21.65 20.60
N ARG A 346 -20.76 -22.51 20.08
CA ARG A 346 -20.46 -23.34 18.89
C ARG A 346 -20.21 -22.50 17.65
N ALA A 347 -21.01 -21.44 17.46
CA ALA A 347 -20.82 -20.52 16.32
C ALA A 347 -19.44 -19.82 16.41
N LEU A 348 -19.03 -19.37 17.59
CA LEU A 348 -17.74 -18.72 17.78
C LEU A 348 -16.56 -19.70 17.58
N ILE A 349 -16.67 -20.94 18.08
CA ILE A 349 -15.68 -22.00 17.83
C ILE A 349 -15.53 -22.26 16.31
N ALA A 350 -16.66 -22.33 15.59
CA ALA A 350 -16.65 -22.54 14.14
C ALA A 350 -15.96 -21.40 13.39
N GLU A 351 -16.18 -20.14 13.80
CA GLU A 351 -15.51 -18.98 13.20
C GLU A 351 -13.99 -18.99 13.48
N ILE A 352 -13.56 -19.32 14.71
CA ILE A 352 -12.13 -19.49 15.03
C ILE A 352 -11.51 -20.57 14.14
N ALA A 353 -12.16 -21.72 14.01
CA ALA A 353 -11.66 -22.84 13.21
C ALA A 353 -11.59 -22.52 11.70
N ARG A 354 -12.39 -21.58 11.21
CA ARG A 354 -12.41 -21.15 9.80
C ARG A 354 -11.23 -20.24 9.43
N PHE A 355 -10.62 -19.56 10.40
CA PHE A 355 -9.60 -18.55 10.14
C PHE A 355 -8.41 -19.01 9.27
N PRO A 356 -7.78 -20.19 9.52
CA PRO A 356 -6.68 -20.65 8.65
C PRO A 356 -7.05 -20.74 7.18
N ALA A 357 -8.21 -21.33 6.87
CA ALA A 357 -8.70 -21.46 5.49
C ALA A 357 -9.00 -20.10 4.84
N VAL A 358 -9.40 -19.08 5.63
CA VAL A 358 -9.59 -17.71 5.13
C VAL A 358 -8.25 -17.10 4.68
N ILE A 359 -7.18 -17.31 5.47
CA ILE A 359 -5.85 -16.82 5.12
C ILE A 359 -5.31 -17.55 3.87
N GLU A 360 -5.48 -18.86 3.79
CA GLU A 360 -5.09 -19.63 2.60
C GLU A 360 -5.80 -19.09 1.35
N THR A 361 -7.11 -18.93 1.37
CA THR A 361 -7.90 -18.37 0.26
C THR A 361 -7.42 -16.96 -0.11
N ALA A 362 -7.23 -16.07 0.87
CA ALA A 362 -6.79 -14.71 0.62
C ALA A 362 -5.40 -14.65 -0.04
N ALA A 363 -4.50 -15.56 0.33
CA ALA A 363 -3.15 -15.65 -0.23
C ALA A 363 -3.17 -16.30 -1.63
N GLU A 364 -3.94 -17.36 -1.83
CA GLU A 364 -4.08 -18.03 -3.13
C GLU A 364 -4.70 -17.12 -4.18
N ASP A 365 -5.75 -16.36 -3.81
CA ASP A 365 -6.48 -15.49 -4.74
C ASP A 365 -5.92 -14.06 -4.81
N LEU A 366 -4.96 -13.68 -3.96
CA LEU A 366 -4.44 -12.32 -3.79
C LEU A 366 -5.54 -11.30 -3.42
N GLU A 367 -6.49 -11.72 -2.61
CA GLU A 367 -7.69 -10.96 -2.24
C GLU A 367 -7.74 -10.61 -0.73
N PRO A 368 -7.04 -9.58 -0.25
CA PRO A 368 -7.00 -9.23 1.17
C PRO A 368 -8.38 -8.88 1.76
N HIS A 369 -9.34 -8.44 0.93
CA HIS A 369 -10.69 -8.12 1.37
C HIS A 369 -11.47 -9.33 1.95
N VAL A 370 -11.03 -10.55 1.65
CA VAL A 370 -11.59 -11.78 2.22
C VAL A 370 -11.32 -11.84 3.73
N VAL A 371 -10.11 -11.44 4.16
CA VAL A 371 -9.74 -11.35 5.58
C VAL A 371 -10.54 -10.26 6.29
N ALA A 372 -10.67 -9.08 5.68
CA ALA A 372 -11.46 -7.98 6.24
C ALA A 372 -12.94 -8.35 6.38
N THR A 373 -13.49 -9.10 5.43
CA THR A 373 -14.87 -9.62 5.49
C THR A 373 -15.02 -10.66 6.62
N PHE A 374 -14.05 -11.55 6.74
CA PHE A 374 -14.03 -12.55 7.81
C PHE A 374 -14.00 -11.89 9.19
N VAL A 375 -13.09 -10.98 9.44
CA VAL A 375 -12.93 -10.39 10.78
C VAL A 375 -14.17 -9.59 11.21
N ARG A 376 -14.88 -9.00 10.25
CA ARG A 376 -16.17 -8.36 10.52
C ARG A 376 -17.23 -9.38 10.95
N SER A 377 -17.40 -10.48 10.20
CA SER A 377 -18.33 -11.57 10.54
C SER A 377 -17.98 -12.18 11.91
N PHE A 378 -16.69 -12.35 12.16
CA PHE A 378 -16.17 -12.79 13.44
C PHE A 378 -16.59 -11.86 14.59
N ALA A 379 -16.46 -10.55 14.40
CA ALA A 379 -16.85 -9.57 15.39
C ALA A 379 -18.35 -9.61 15.71
N GLU A 380 -19.22 -9.83 14.71
CA GLU A 380 -20.66 -10.01 14.90
C GLU A 380 -20.96 -11.27 15.73
N THR A 381 -20.27 -12.38 15.42
CA THR A 381 -20.41 -13.65 16.15
C THR A 381 -19.90 -13.54 17.59
N PHE A 382 -18.74 -12.92 17.79
CA PHE A 382 -18.20 -12.66 19.13
C PHE A 382 -19.12 -11.76 19.97
N ASN A 383 -19.68 -10.71 19.37
CA ASN A 383 -20.62 -9.83 20.09
C ASN A 383 -21.92 -10.56 20.47
N THR A 384 -22.35 -11.55 19.71
CA THR A 384 -23.49 -12.41 20.07
C THR A 384 -23.11 -13.30 21.24
N PHE A 385 -21.97 -13.98 21.19
CA PHE A 385 -21.44 -14.76 22.31
C PHE A 385 -21.32 -13.91 23.57
N TYR A 386 -20.75 -12.72 23.49
CA TYR A 386 -20.56 -11.82 24.63
C TYR A 386 -21.88 -11.42 25.32
N ARG A 387 -22.95 -11.23 24.55
CA ARG A 387 -24.27 -10.87 25.07
C ARG A 387 -24.99 -12.04 25.71
N GLU A 388 -24.85 -13.24 25.13
CA GLU A 388 -25.63 -14.41 25.51
C GLU A 388 -24.92 -15.30 26.56
N CYS A 389 -23.58 -15.26 26.58
CA CYS A 389 -22.76 -16.12 27.43
C CYS A 389 -21.97 -15.31 28.45
N SER A 390 -22.42 -15.24 29.68
CA SER A 390 -21.64 -14.61 30.77
C SER A 390 -20.34 -15.40 30.97
N VAL A 391 -19.18 -14.75 30.88
CA VAL A 391 -17.87 -15.39 31.05
C VAL A 391 -17.54 -15.52 32.53
N LEU A 392 -17.46 -14.42 33.26
CA LEU A 392 -16.93 -14.37 34.64
C LEU A 392 -17.95 -14.81 35.71
N ASN A 393 -19.26 -14.73 35.44
CA ASN A 393 -20.31 -15.09 36.39
C ASN A 393 -20.93 -16.48 36.13
N ALA A 394 -20.30 -17.30 35.29
CA ALA A 394 -20.70 -18.69 35.05
C ALA A 394 -20.17 -19.63 36.16
N GLU A 395 -20.61 -20.89 36.17
CA GLU A 395 -20.01 -21.93 37.02
C GLU A 395 -18.52 -22.08 36.65
N SER A 396 -17.68 -22.42 37.62
CA SER A 396 -16.20 -22.39 37.52
C SER A 396 -15.64 -23.09 36.27
N GLU A 397 -16.15 -24.27 35.92
CA GLU A 397 -15.67 -25.00 34.72
C GLU A 397 -16.10 -24.33 33.43
N VAL A 398 -17.33 -23.81 33.36
CA VAL A 398 -17.85 -23.07 32.22
C VAL A 398 -17.15 -21.72 32.08
N ALA A 399 -16.89 -21.01 33.20
CA ALA A 399 -16.15 -19.75 33.18
C ALA A 399 -14.73 -19.93 32.62
N ALA A 400 -14.00 -20.96 33.09
CA ALA A 400 -12.67 -21.29 32.56
C ALA A 400 -12.68 -21.65 31.06
N ALA A 401 -13.66 -22.44 30.62
CA ALA A 401 -13.80 -22.80 29.20
C ALA A 401 -14.18 -21.58 28.30
N ARG A 402 -15.09 -20.72 28.77
CA ARG A 402 -15.45 -19.48 28.06
C ARG A 402 -14.28 -18.50 28.02
N LEU A 403 -13.48 -18.44 29.08
CA LEU A 403 -12.27 -17.62 29.09
C LEU A 403 -11.25 -18.12 28.05
N GLY A 404 -11.05 -19.45 27.93
CA GLY A 404 -10.23 -20.03 26.86
C GLY A 404 -10.76 -19.67 25.46
N LEU A 405 -12.08 -19.58 25.27
CA LEU A 405 -12.70 -19.15 24.02
C LEU A 405 -12.48 -17.64 23.76
N VAL A 406 -12.49 -16.79 24.81
CA VAL A 406 -12.15 -15.37 24.72
C VAL A 406 -10.67 -15.19 24.33
N GLU A 407 -9.75 -15.93 24.93
CA GLU A 407 -8.33 -15.91 24.61
C GLU A 407 -8.09 -16.31 23.14
N ALA A 408 -8.70 -17.40 22.68
CA ALA A 408 -8.64 -17.83 21.30
C ALA A 408 -9.21 -16.77 20.33
N SER A 409 -10.30 -16.11 20.72
CA SER A 409 -10.90 -15.01 19.96
C SER A 409 -9.99 -13.81 19.84
N ARG A 410 -9.33 -13.41 20.94
CA ARG A 410 -8.35 -12.33 20.97
C ARG A 410 -7.22 -12.59 19.98
N HIS A 411 -6.64 -13.79 20.02
CA HIS A 411 -5.58 -14.17 19.08
C HIS A 411 -6.06 -14.19 17.63
N THR A 412 -7.27 -14.72 17.36
CA THR A 412 -7.84 -14.77 16.02
C THR A 412 -8.04 -13.36 15.44
N VAL A 413 -8.62 -12.44 16.22
CA VAL A 413 -8.83 -11.05 15.78
C VAL A 413 -7.52 -10.32 15.60
N ALA A 414 -6.56 -10.47 16.54
CA ALA A 414 -5.25 -9.84 16.40
C ALA A 414 -4.52 -10.30 15.14
N ASN A 415 -4.46 -11.61 14.90
CA ASN A 415 -3.81 -12.17 13.71
C ASN A 415 -4.52 -11.77 12.40
N ALA A 416 -5.86 -11.69 12.40
CA ALA A 416 -6.62 -11.28 11.23
C ALA A 416 -6.43 -9.78 10.91
N LEU A 417 -6.33 -8.93 11.93
CA LEU A 417 -6.02 -7.51 11.78
C LEU A 417 -4.58 -7.32 11.31
N ASP A 418 -3.62 -8.05 11.89
CA ASP A 418 -2.21 -8.01 11.50
C ASP A 418 -2.02 -8.43 10.03
N ALA A 419 -2.71 -9.47 9.57
CA ALA A 419 -2.65 -9.93 8.18
C ALA A 419 -3.07 -8.85 7.16
N VAL A 420 -3.87 -7.86 7.59
CA VAL A 420 -4.24 -6.69 6.76
C VAL A 420 -3.55 -5.40 7.22
N GLY A 421 -2.53 -5.52 8.07
CA GLY A 421 -1.67 -4.42 8.54
C GLY A 421 -2.38 -3.44 9.48
N ILE A 422 -3.32 -3.90 10.30
CA ILE A 422 -4.07 -3.09 11.25
C ILE A 422 -3.69 -3.49 12.68
N GLU A 423 -3.30 -2.53 13.49
CA GLU A 423 -2.98 -2.76 14.90
C GLU A 423 -4.25 -3.12 15.72
N ALA A 424 -4.10 -4.05 16.65
CA ALA A 424 -5.16 -4.47 17.57
C ALA A 424 -4.94 -3.83 18.94
N PRO A 425 -5.64 -2.72 19.31
CA PRO A 425 -5.47 -2.04 20.59
C PRO A 425 -5.95 -2.92 21.75
N ALA A 426 -5.22 -2.88 22.88
CA ALA A 426 -5.61 -3.62 24.08
C ALA A 426 -6.69 -2.88 24.89
N SER A 427 -6.88 -1.59 24.66
CA SER A 427 -7.88 -0.71 25.30
C SER A 427 -8.44 0.28 24.29
N MET A 428 -9.72 0.62 24.40
CA MET A 428 -10.42 1.61 23.59
C MET A 428 -11.57 2.24 24.35
#